data_3b5e8bc3665716e4859bbf12af785de1
#
_entry.id   3b5e8bc3665716e4859bbf12af785de1
#
_cell.length_a   1.000
_cell.length_b   1.000
_cell.length_c   1.000
_cell.angle_alpha   90.00
_cell.angle_beta   90.00
_cell.angle_gamma   90.00
#
_symmetry.space_group_name_H-M   'P 1'
#
loop_
_entity.id
_entity.type
_entity.pdbx_description
1 polymer ?
#
loop_
_entity_poly.entity_id
_entity_poly.type
_entity_poly.pdbx_seq_one_letter_code
_entity_poly.pdbx_strand_id
1 'polypeptide(L)'
;YTGLMKLFLDQIPQDGLAGVTALPVMLGASPSHLLAPDLLFKPVLVELGATCPTVGLYLIDTSFAEDPRLDAWVARTRVALPGSLA
;
A
#
# COMPACT_ATOMS: atom_id res chain seq x y z
N TYR A 1 -10.00 1.40 1.29
CA TYR A 1 -10.00 0.31 0.30
C TYR A 1 -11.41 -0.24 0.10
N THR A 2 -11.60 -1.02 -0.95
CA THR A 2 -12.93 -1.46 -1.36
C THR A 2 -13.46 -2.62 -0.50
N GLY A 3 -14.80 -2.79 -0.50
CA GLY A 3 -15.42 -3.94 0.15
C GLY A 3 -14.99 -5.28 -0.44
N LEU A 4 -14.71 -5.32 -1.75
CA LEU A 4 -14.20 -6.53 -2.40
C LEU A 4 -12.80 -6.88 -1.89
N MET A 5 -11.93 -5.90 -1.73
CA MET A 5 -10.60 -6.11 -1.15
C MET A 5 -10.72 -6.60 0.29
N LYS A 6 -11.64 -6.05 1.06
CA LYS A 6 -11.88 -6.48 2.44
C LYS A 6 -12.31 -7.94 2.48
N LEU A 7 -13.24 -8.34 1.62
CA LEU A 7 -13.68 -9.74 1.53
C LEU A 7 -12.53 -10.66 1.18
N PHE A 8 -11.66 -10.24 0.24
CA PHE A 8 -10.47 -11.02 -0.11
C PHE A 8 -9.54 -11.17 1.09
N LEU A 9 -9.26 -10.08 1.81
CA LEU A 9 -8.37 -10.12 2.97
C LEU A 9 -8.95 -10.98 4.10
N ASP A 10 -10.28 -10.99 4.27
CA ASP A 10 -10.94 -11.81 5.29
C ASP A 10 -10.77 -13.31 5.04
N GLN A 11 -10.40 -13.72 3.82
CA GLN A 11 -10.11 -15.13 3.50
C GLN A 11 -8.70 -15.56 3.92
N ILE A 12 -7.82 -14.62 4.23
CA ILE A 12 -6.44 -14.92 4.60
C ILE A 12 -6.40 -15.24 6.10
N PRO A 13 -5.86 -16.41 6.47
CA PRO A 13 -5.77 -16.76 7.90
C PRO A 13 -4.76 -15.87 8.62
N GLN A 14 -4.82 -15.83 9.94
CA GLN A 14 -3.86 -15.11 10.75
C GLN A 14 -2.44 -15.57 10.38
N ASP A 15 -1.53 -14.60 10.23
CA ASP A 15 -0.15 -14.85 9.77
C ASP A 15 -0.06 -15.45 8.37
N GLY A 16 -1.14 -15.42 7.59
CA GLY A 16 -1.13 -15.91 6.21
C GLY A 16 -0.21 -15.13 5.29
N LEU A 17 0.18 -13.90 5.67
CA LEU A 17 1.13 -13.08 4.93
C LEU A 17 2.53 -13.07 5.57
N ALA A 18 2.83 -13.99 6.47
CA ALA A 18 4.15 -14.07 7.08
C ALA A 18 5.22 -14.27 5.99
N GLY A 19 6.30 -13.50 6.07
CA GLY A 19 7.35 -13.51 5.06
C GLY A 19 7.07 -12.67 3.82
N VAL A 20 5.90 -12.05 3.73
CA VAL A 20 5.53 -11.18 2.62
C VAL A 20 5.89 -9.73 2.94
N THR A 21 6.53 -9.05 1.99
CA THR A 21 6.72 -7.60 2.06
C THR A 21 5.61 -6.96 1.24
N ALA A 22 4.83 -6.09 1.88
CA ALA A 22 3.67 -5.47 1.24
C ALA A 22 3.87 -3.95 1.13
N LEU A 23 3.42 -3.39 0.01
CA LEU A 23 3.53 -1.96 -0.30
C LEU A 23 2.11 -1.45 -0.57
N PRO A 24 1.44 -0.86 0.43
CA PRO A 24 0.07 -0.38 0.24
C PRO A 24 0.00 0.77 -0.76
N VAL A 25 -0.85 0.60 -1.78
CA VAL A 25 -1.12 1.62 -2.80
C VAL A 25 -2.62 1.70 -2.97
N MET A 26 -3.15 2.90 -2.97
CA MET A 26 -4.58 3.14 -3.20
C MET A 26 -4.78 4.22 -4.25
N LEU A 27 -5.84 4.07 -5.04
CA LEU A 27 -6.35 5.10 -5.93
C LEU A 27 -7.69 5.58 -5.41
N GLY A 28 -7.95 6.87 -5.53
CA GLY A 28 -9.21 7.44 -5.12
C GLY A 28 -9.56 8.70 -5.91
N ALA A 29 -10.77 9.18 -5.72
CA ALA A 29 -11.28 10.33 -6.47
C ALA A 29 -10.92 11.69 -5.84
N SER A 30 -10.47 11.70 -4.59
CA SER A 30 -10.27 12.93 -3.82
C SER A 30 -9.02 12.83 -2.94
N PRO A 31 -8.26 13.93 -2.78
CA PRO A 31 -7.10 13.94 -1.88
C PRO A 31 -7.47 13.84 -0.40
N SER A 32 -8.75 13.89 -0.04
CA SER A 32 -9.18 13.80 1.37
C SER A 32 -8.84 12.46 2.03
N HIS A 33 -8.46 11.43 1.26
CA HIS A 33 -8.13 10.10 1.78
C HIS A 33 -6.65 9.76 1.65
N LEU A 34 -5.77 10.76 1.62
CA LEU A 34 -4.33 10.55 1.44
C LEU A 34 -3.70 9.59 2.46
N LEU A 35 -4.21 9.56 3.68
CA LEU A 35 -3.67 8.69 4.71
C LEU A 35 -4.30 7.29 4.76
N ALA A 36 -5.26 7.01 3.88
CA ALA A 36 -5.97 5.74 3.90
C ALA A 36 -5.03 4.51 3.74
N PRO A 37 -4.01 4.51 2.86
CA PRO A 37 -3.09 3.38 2.78
C PRO A 37 -2.42 3.05 4.11
N ASP A 38 -1.99 4.06 4.85
CA ASP A 38 -1.27 3.87 6.10
C ASP A 38 -2.20 3.62 7.29
N LEU A 39 -3.36 4.25 7.34
CA LEU A 39 -4.25 4.19 8.49
C LEU A 39 -5.29 3.08 8.41
N LEU A 40 -5.69 2.69 7.21
CA LEU A 40 -6.78 1.73 7.01
C LEU A 40 -6.30 0.41 6.41
N PHE A 41 -5.39 0.44 5.46
CA PHE A 41 -4.95 -0.75 4.73
C PHE A 41 -3.72 -1.40 5.36
N LYS A 42 -2.69 -0.61 5.64
CA LYS A 42 -1.44 -1.11 6.20
C LYS A 42 -1.63 -1.86 7.52
N PRO A 43 -2.45 -1.37 8.47
CA PRO A 43 -2.67 -2.10 9.72
C PRO A 43 -3.26 -3.50 9.50
N VAL A 44 -4.14 -3.66 8.53
CA VAL A 44 -4.73 -4.98 8.21
C VAL A 44 -3.65 -5.91 7.67
N LEU A 45 -2.80 -5.43 6.77
CA LEU A 45 -1.71 -6.24 6.21
C LEU A 45 -0.72 -6.67 7.28
N VAL A 46 -0.37 -5.77 8.20
CA VAL A 46 0.53 -6.07 9.32
C VAL A 46 -0.09 -7.11 10.25
N GLU A 47 -1.39 -6.99 10.53
CA GLU A 47 -2.11 -7.97 11.38
C GLU A 47 -2.09 -9.36 10.74
N LEU A 48 -2.09 -9.45 9.41
CA LEU A 48 -1.99 -10.72 8.70
C LEU A 48 -0.56 -11.26 8.60
N GLY A 49 0.41 -10.54 9.14
CA GLY A 49 1.80 -10.98 9.21
C GLY A 49 2.74 -10.34 8.22
N ALA A 50 2.26 -9.48 7.33
CA ALA A 50 3.10 -8.81 6.34
C ALA A 50 4.00 -7.75 6.98
N THR A 51 5.14 -7.50 6.33
CA THR A 51 6.01 -6.37 6.66
C THR A 51 5.73 -5.25 5.68
N CYS A 52 5.46 -4.05 6.21
CA CYS A 52 5.16 -2.86 5.40
C CYS A 52 6.24 -1.80 5.68
N PRO A 53 7.39 -1.86 4.99
CA PRO A 53 8.56 -1.04 5.34
C PRO A 53 8.49 0.41 4.88
N THR A 54 7.53 0.76 4.03
CA THR A 54 7.43 2.10 3.45
C THR A 54 6.11 2.76 3.78
N VAL A 55 6.08 4.09 3.61
CA VAL A 55 4.82 4.85 3.63
C VAL A 55 3.96 4.36 2.46
N GLY A 56 2.66 4.24 2.69
CA GLY A 56 1.73 3.90 1.63
C GLY A 56 1.60 5.01 0.60
N LEU A 57 1.17 4.66 -0.61
CA LEU A 57 0.95 5.61 -1.70
C LEU A 57 -0.53 5.76 -1.97
N TYR A 58 -0.99 7.00 -2.04
CA TYR A 58 -2.35 7.32 -2.47
C TYR A 58 -2.28 8.26 -3.67
N LEU A 59 -2.96 7.91 -4.73
CA LEU A 59 -3.00 8.69 -5.97
C LEU A 59 -4.45 8.99 -6.35
N ILE A 60 -4.65 10.08 -7.09
CA ILE A 60 -5.95 10.44 -7.65
C ILE A 60 -6.14 9.64 -8.94
N ASP A 61 -7.27 8.97 -9.08
CA ASP A 61 -7.53 8.03 -10.17
C ASP A 61 -7.55 8.68 -11.56
N THR A 62 -7.86 10.00 -11.64
CA THR A 62 -7.90 10.72 -12.92
C THR A 62 -6.55 11.32 -13.33
N SER A 63 -5.54 11.34 -12.45
CA SER A 63 -4.28 12.03 -12.71
C SER A 63 -3.04 11.30 -12.21
N PHE A 64 -3.15 10.01 -11.88
CA PHE A 64 -2.04 9.29 -11.25
C PHE A 64 -0.80 9.22 -12.16
N ALA A 65 -0.97 9.14 -13.47
CA ALA A 65 0.14 8.97 -14.40
C ALA A 65 1.06 10.20 -14.46
N GLU A 66 0.53 11.39 -14.16
CA GLU A 66 1.28 12.65 -14.17
C GLU A 66 1.67 13.12 -12.75
N ASP A 67 1.29 12.37 -11.71
CA ASP A 67 1.50 12.80 -10.32
C ASP A 67 2.97 12.58 -9.92
N PRO A 68 3.71 13.65 -9.53
CA PRO A 68 5.10 13.50 -9.13
C PRO A 68 5.28 12.68 -7.85
N ARG A 69 4.23 12.47 -7.08
CA ARG A 69 4.30 11.63 -5.86
C ARG A 69 4.60 10.18 -6.18
N LEU A 70 4.18 9.70 -7.37
CA LEU A 70 4.48 8.33 -7.78
C LEU A 70 6.00 8.12 -7.90
N ASP A 71 6.69 8.99 -8.64
CA ASP A 71 8.13 8.88 -8.80
C ASP A 71 8.88 9.06 -7.48
N ALA A 72 8.43 10.01 -6.66
CA ALA A 72 9.03 10.23 -5.34
C ALA A 72 8.86 9.02 -4.43
N TRP A 73 7.69 8.39 -4.46
CA TRP A 73 7.42 7.19 -3.67
C TRP A 73 8.28 6.01 -4.15
N VAL A 74 8.40 5.82 -5.46
CA VAL A 74 9.24 4.76 -6.03
C VAL A 74 10.70 4.96 -5.60
N ALA A 75 11.21 6.19 -5.64
CA ALA A 75 12.58 6.48 -5.23
C ALA A 75 12.81 6.15 -3.76
N ARG A 76 11.89 6.52 -2.86
CA ARG A 76 12.00 6.20 -1.44
C ARG A 76 11.89 4.71 -1.18
N THR A 77 11.03 4.03 -1.92
CA THR A 77 10.84 2.59 -1.76
C THR A 77 12.08 1.82 -2.20
N ARG A 78 12.75 2.26 -3.25
CA ARG A 78 14.02 1.65 -3.68
C ARG A 78 15.11 1.75 -2.61
N VAL A 79 15.16 2.87 -1.89
CA VAL A 79 16.11 3.03 -0.78
C VAL A 79 15.79 2.06 0.35
N ALA A 80 14.50 1.88 0.67
CA ALA A 80 14.07 0.98 1.73
C ALA A 80 14.22 -0.51 1.36
N LEU A 81 14.17 -0.84 0.06
CA LEU A 81 14.20 -2.21 -0.45
C LEU A 81 15.22 -2.36 -1.59
N PRO A 82 16.50 -2.07 -1.35
CA PRO A 82 17.49 -1.94 -2.45
C PRO A 82 17.69 -3.20 -3.28
N GLY A 83 17.43 -4.37 -2.77
CA GLY A 83 17.56 -5.62 -3.53
C GLY A 83 16.29 -6.09 -4.21
N SER A 84 15.14 -5.51 -3.84
CA SER A 84 13.82 -6.01 -4.24
C SER A 84 13.24 -5.31 -5.46
N LEU A 85 13.70 -4.07 -5.74
CA LEU A 85 13.19 -3.26 -6.84
C LEU A 85 14.25 -2.99 -7.91
N ALA A 86 15.33 -3.70 -7.86
CA ALA A 86 16.43 -3.54 -8.80
C ALA A 86 16.06 -4.05 -10.21
#